data_4bcbf69cbcd42d01422f4641d355a4dc
#
_entry.id   4bcbf69cbcd42d01422f4641d355a4dc
#
_cell.length_a   1.000
_cell.length_b   1.000
_cell.length_c   1.000
_cell.angle_alpha   90.00
_cell.angle_beta   90.00
_cell.angle_gamma   90.00
#
_symmetry.space_group_name_H-M   'P 1'
#
loop_
_entity.id
_entity.type
_entity.pdbx_description
1 polymer ?
#
loop_
_entity_poly.entity_id
_entity_poly.type
_entity_poly.pdbx_seq_one_letter_code
_entity_poly.pdbx_strand_id
1 'polypeptide(L)'
;ATWSKGYRAGGYNFEMFSDVLQAETSQAANKARADVDVAHDEAYYERIAKTIEYKPETSWNYEVGAHLNLLNNQLHLDLAAYYMQIRNQQLSVMAGNYGFGRVMTNAGRSHSCGLEATLRGVVLDNKLTYGLSYGFTSAQFDEYKDSIAGVGVADYKDKRVPFVPQHTLGANADYRIDVDPAALLDPSNRFHLRSVTVGLNLSAQGKTYWDEQNSIGQNFYAVLGAHADADFGPLHVNLWVRNLTDTKYNTFAVQSAATGTRYTFAQRG
;
A
#
# COMPACT_ATOMS: atom_id res chain seq x y z
N ALA A 1 -20.28 6.24 -13.90
CA ALA A 1 -20.17 4.89 -13.34
C ALA A 1 -19.25 4.06 -14.22
N THR A 2 -18.42 3.25 -13.60
CA THR A 2 -17.45 2.38 -14.27
C THR A 2 -17.67 0.94 -13.83
N TRP A 3 -17.58 0.03 -14.80
CA TRP A 3 -17.52 -1.39 -14.57
C TRP A 3 -16.30 -1.95 -15.31
N SER A 4 -15.38 -2.53 -14.59
CA SER A 4 -14.12 -3.00 -15.18
C SER A 4 -13.69 -4.35 -14.62
N LYS A 5 -12.94 -5.09 -15.46
CA LYS A 5 -12.30 -6.35 -15.09
C LYS A 5 -10.80 -6.17 -15.08
N GLY A 6 -10.17 -6.42 -13.92
CA GLY A 6 -8.73 -6.47 -13.78
C GLY A 6 -8.20 -7.89 -13.90
N TYR A 7 -6.94 -8.00 -14.30
CA TYR A 7 -6.24 -9.27 -14.45
C TYR A 7 -4.77 -9.11 -14.08
N ARG A 8 -4.25 -10.08 -13.31
CA ARG A 8 -2.82 -10.23 -13.01
C ARG A 8 -2.39 -11.65 -13.38
N ALA A 9 -1.34 -11.77 -14.19
CA ALA A 9 -0.87 -13.07 -14.66
C ALA A 9 -0.43 -13.97 -13.50
N GLY A 10 -0.65 -15.26 -13.65
CA GLY A 10 -0.04 -16.29 -12.82
C GLY A 10 1.43 -16.49 -13.18
N GLY A 11 2.10 -17.35 -12.45
CA GLY A 11 3.51 -17.65 -12.66
C GLY A 11 3.99 -18.76 -11.75
N TYR A 12 5.30 -18.83 -11.55
CA TYR A 12 5.98 -19.86 -10.78
C TYR A 12 6.94 -19.26 -9.77
N ASN A 13 7.01 -19.86 -8.58
CA ASN A 13 7.98 -19.53 -7.52
C ASN A 13 9.32 -20.25 -7.80
N PHE A 14 10.11 -19.73 -8.72
CA PHE A 14 11.35 -20.37 -9.17
C PHE A 14 12.36 -20.65 -8.07
N GLU A 15 12.42 -19.77 -7.06
CA GLU A 15 13.34 -19.92 -5.93
C GLU A 15 13.05 -21.16 -5.08
N MET A 16 11.80 -21.66 -5.13
CA MET A 16 11.38 -22.86 -4.40
C MET A 16 11.70 -24.16 -5.15
N PHE A 17 12.04 -24.09 -6.42
CA PHE A 17 12.15 -25.28 -7.26
C PHE A 17 13.23 -26.24 -6.73
N SER A 18 14.42 -25.75 -6.39
CA SER A 18 15.50 -26.53 -5.83
C SER A 18 15.15 -27.13 -4.47
N ASP A 19 14.47 -26.38 -3.61
CA ASP A 19 14.10 -26.82 -2.27
C ASP A 19 13.05 -27.93 -2.31
N VAL A 20 12.08 -27.83 -3.23
CA VAL A 20 11.06 -28.88 -3.45
C VAL A 20 11.71 -30.15 -3.98
N LEU A 21 12.62 -30.03 -4.95
CA LEU A 21 13.40 -31.18 -5.47
C LEU A 21 14.19 -31.89 -4.35
N GLN A 22 14.91 -31.10 -3.56
CA GLN A 22 15.73 -31.65 -2.47
C GLN A 22 14.89 -32.30 -1.38
N ALA A 23 13.74 -31.70 -1.02
CA ALA A 23 12.83 -32.26 -0.03
C ALA A 23 12.23 -33.58 -0.50
N GLU A 24 11.81 -33.71 -1.75
CA GLU A 24 11.27 -34.95 -2.31
C GLU A 24 12.34 -36.06 -2.38
N THR A 25 13.53 -35.73 -2.83
CA THR A 25 14.65 -36.68 -2.87
C THR A 25 15.01 -37.21 -1.47
N SER A 26 15.08 -36.32 -0.50
CA SER A 26 15.36 -36.67 0.90
C SER A 26 14.25 -37.53 1.51
N GLN A 27 12.97 -37.24 1.20
CA GLN A 27 11.86 -38.07 1.67
C GLN A 27 11.88 -39.48 1.05
N ALA A 28 12.18 -39.58 -0.25
CA ALA A 28 12.30 -40.87 -0.94
C ALA A 28 13.44 -41.70 -0.36
N ALA A 29 14.62 -41.12 -0.15
CA ALA A 29 15.77 -41.77 0.46
C ALA A 29 15.50 -42.25 1.88
N ASN A 30 14.88 -41.41 2.73
CA ASN A 30 14.50 -41.77 4.09
C ASN A 30 13.46 -42.90 4.14
N LYS A 31 12.48 -42.90 3.24
CA LYS A 31 11.45 -43.94 3.15
C LYS A 31 12.03 -45.28 2.70
N ALA A 32 12.95 -45.26 1.75
CA ALA A 32 13.60 -46.46 1.24
C ALA A 32 14.74 -46.96 2.13
N ARG A 33 15.24 -46.18 3.08
CA ARG A 33 16.47 -46.42 3.88
C ARG A 33 17.69 -46.73 3.03
N ALA A 34 17.76 -46.14 1.84
CA ALA A 34 18.85 -46.28 0.87
C ALA A 34 18.91 -45.05 -0.01
N ASP A 35 20.02 -44.81 -0.70
CA ASP A 35 20.08 -43.84 -1.77
C ASP A 35 19.14 -44.30 -2.90
N VAL A 36 18.13 -43.49 -3.16
CA VAL A 36 17.14 -43.75 -4.21
C VAL A 36 17.31 -42.74 -5.32
N ASP A 37 17.54 -43.25 -6.51
CA ASP A 37 17.45 -42.43 -7.72
C ASP A 37 15.98 -42.21 -8.04
N VAL A 38 15.52 -40.96 -7.85
CA VAL A 38 14.14 -40.55 -8.17
C VAL A 38 14.07 -40.31 -9.67
N ALA A 39 13.23 -41.07 -10.37
CA ALA A 39 13.03 -40.85 -11.80
C ALA A 39 12.52 -39.45 -12.09
N HIS A 40 13.29 -38.68 -12.85
CA HIS A 40 12.96 -37.34 -13.30
C HIS A 40 12.29 -37.39 -14.70
N ASP A 41 11.17 -38.08 -14.77
CA ASP A 41 10.34 -38.13 -15.96
C ASP A 41 9.43 -36.87 -16.11
N GLU A 42 8.69 -36.78 -17.21
CA GLU A 42 7.83 -35.67 -17.49
C GLU A 42 6.72 -35.50 -16.43
N ALA A 43 6.17 -36.61 -15.95
CA ALA A 43 5.15 -36.59 -14.89
C ALA A 43 5.70 -36.06 -13.54
N TYR A 44 6.96 -36.33 -13.26
CA TYR A 44 7.66 -35.78 -12.11
C TYR A 44 7.76 -34.27 -12.21
N TYR A 45 8.24 -33.73 -13.34
CA TYR A 45 8.39 -32.30 -13.53
C TYR A 45 7.04 -31.57 -13.58
N GLU A 46 6.00 -32.15 -14.15
CA GLU A 46 4.64 -31.60 -14.11
C GLU A 46 4.11 -31.48 -12.68
N ARG A 47 4.37 -32.47 -11.82
CA ARG A 47 3.98 -32.44 -10.42
C ARG A 47 4.70 -31.32 -9.67
N ILE A 48 6.02 -31.20 -9.87
CA ILE A 48 6.81 -30.12 -9.28
C ILE A 48 6.32 -28.75 -9.74
N ALA A 49 6.08 -28.57 -11.04
CA ALA A 49 5.56 -27.33 -11.59
C ALA A 49 4.25 -26.90 -10.93
N LYS A 50 3.32 -27.84 -10.71
CA LYS A 50 2.07 -27.58 -9.99
C LYS A 50 2.27 -27.15 -8.53
N THR A 51 3.32 -27.61 -7.88
CA THR A 51 3.65 -27.26 -6.49
C THR A 51 4.11 -25.81 -6.36
N ILE A 52 4.84 -25.31 -7.35
CA ILE A 52 5.41 -23.95 -7.35
C ILE A 52 4.57 -22.93 -8.13
N GLU A 53 3.54 -23.39 -8.85
CA GLU A 53 2.64 -22.53 -9.63
C GLU A 53 1.74 -21.69 -8.74
N TYR A 54 1.52 -20.43 -9.13
CA TYR A 54 0.43 -19.62 -8.64
C TYR A 54 -0.45 -19.14 -9.80
N LYS A 55 -1.76 -19.18 -9.55
CA LYS A 55 -2.79 -18.94 -10.57
C LYS A 55 -2.96 -17.46 -10.88
N PRO A 56 -3.51 -17.13 -12.05
CA PRO A 56 -3.93 -15.76 -12.36
C PRO A 56 -4.94 -15.23 -11.35
N GLU A 57 -4.73 -13.96 -10.93
CA GLU A 57 -5.70 -13.20 -10.16
C GLU A 57 -6.65 -12.48 -11.11
N THR A 58 -7.91 -12.42 -10.77
CA THR A 58 -8.93 -11.63 -11.49
C THR A 58 -9.72 -10.79 -10.52
N SER A 59 -10.04 -9.56 -10.94
CA SER A 59 -10.87 -8.64 -10.16
C SER A 59 -11.99 -8.06 -10.98
N TRP A 60 -13.14 -7.84 -10.36
CA TRP A 60 -14.24 -7.06 -10.88
C TRP A 60 -14.40 -5.81 -10.03
N ASN A 61 -14.36 -4.64 -10.67
CA ASN A 61 -14.54 -3.36 -10.00
C ASN A 61 -15.83 -2.69 -10.50
N TYR A 62 -16.63 -2.22 -9.57
CA TYR A 62 -17.84 -1.44 -9.75
C TYR A 62 -17.63 -0.11 -9.05
N GLU A 63 -17.73 0.98 -9.78
CA GLU A 63 -17.46 2.31 -9.25
C GLU A 63 -18.53 3.30 -9.72
N VAL A 64 -18.94 4.17 -8.84
CA VAL A 64 -19.77 5.33 -9.13
C VAL A 64 -19.11 6.57 -8.52
N GLY A 65 -19.04 7.65 -9.29
CA GLY A 65 -18.43 8.88 -8.85
C GLY A 65 -19.18 10.12 -9.36
N ALA A 66 -18.90 11.24 -8.71
CA ALA A 66 -19.40 12.55 -9.08
C ALA A 66 -18.27 13.58 -9.02
N HIS A 67 -18.19 14.43 -10.02
CA HIS A 67 -17.30 15.59 -10.08
C HIS A 67 -18.15 16.85 -10.05
N LEU A 68 -17.99 17.67 -9.04
CA LEU A 68 -18.78 18.86 -8.82
C LEU A 68 -17.88 20.10 -8.84
N ASN A 69 -18.23 21.07 -9.67
CA ASN A 69 -17.62 22.39 -9.70
C ASN A 69 -18.59 23.38 -9.11
N LEU A 70 -18.24 23.96 -7.99
CA LEU A 70 -19.10 24.82 -7.18
C LEU A 70 -18.49 26.22 -7.05
N LEU A 71 -19.29 27.19 -6.63
CA LEU A 71 -18.84 28.54 -6.37
C LEU A 71 -18.07 29.17 -7.55
N ASN A 72 -18.64 29.12 -8.78
CA ASN A 72 -17.99 29.62 -10.00
C ASN A 72 -16.59 29.03 -10.24
N ASN A 73 -16.44 27.71 -10.06
CA ASN A 73 -15.17 26.96 -10.17
C ASN A 73 -14.10 27.29 -9.10
N GLN A 74 -14.48 27.91 -8.00
CA GLN A 74 -13.56 28.13 -6.87
C GLN A 74 -13.46 26.92 -5.95
N LEU A 75 -14.41 25.97 -6.06
CA LEU A 75 -14.46 24.75 -5.25
C LEU A 75 -14.73 23.54 -6.14
N HIS A 76 -13.86 22.57 -6.07
CA HIS A 76 -13.98 21.28 -6.76
C HIS A 76 -14.16 20.19 -5.73
N LEU A 77 -15.21 19.37 -5.90
CA LEU A 77 -15.50 18.23 -5.05
C LEU A 77 -15.61 16.98 -5.93
N ASP A 78 -14.75 16.03 -5.69
CA ASP A 78 -14.76 14.73 -6.32
C ASP A 78 -15.18 13.68 -5.27
N LEU A 79 -16.15 12.86 -5.60
CA LEU A 79 -16.66 11.78 -4.76
C LEU A 79 -16.66 10.48 -5.56
N ALA A 80 -16.22 9.39 -4.94
CA ALA A 80 -16.33 8.06 -5.52
C ALA A 80 -16.73 7.04 -4.46
N ALA A 81 -17.49 6.05 -4.87
CA ALA A 81 -17.78 4.85 -4.10
C ALA A 81 -17.48 3.64 -4.97
N TYR A 82 -16.82 2.65 -4.43
CA TYR A 82 -16.45 1.46 -5.18
C TYR A 82 -16.69 0.17 -4.40
N TYR A 83 -16.88 -0.91 -5.17
CA TYR A 83 -16.86 -2.28 -4.68
C TYR A 83 -16.04 -3.13 -5.65
N MET A 84 -15.03 -3.83 -5.12
CA MET A 84 -14.16 -4.71 -5.88
C MET A 84 -14.23 -6.12 -5.31
N GLN A 85 -14.42 -7.10 -6.19
CA GLN A 85 -14.34 -8.51 -5.87
C GLN A 85 -13.11 -9.13 -6.52
N ILE A 86 -12.27 -9.81 -5.74
CA ILE A 86 -11.01 -10.39 -6.19
C ILE A 86 -11.09 -11.92 -6.03
N ARG A 87 -10.65 -12.64 -7.04
CA ARG A 87 -10.56 -14.11 -7.05
C ARG A 87 -9.13 -14.54 -7.31
N ASN A 88 -8.69 -15.59 -6.63
CA ASN A 88 -7.31 -16.08 -6.63
C ASN A 88 -6.31 -14.97 -6.30
N GLN A 89 -6.61 -14.14 -5.31
CA GLN A 89 -5.75 -13.03 -4.92
C GLN A 89 -4.32 -13.51 -4.67
N GLN A 90 -3.37 -12.88 -5.34
CA GLN A 90 -1.95 -13.20 -5.19
C GLN A 90 -1.38 -12.47 -3.98
N LEU A 91 -0.93 -13.25 -3.01
CA LEU A 91 -0.29 -12.74 -1.79
C LEU A 91 1.17 -13.18 -1.74
N SER A 92 2.03 -12.27 -1.30
CA SER A 92 3.42 -12.60 -1.00
C SER A 92 3.53 -12.95 0.49
N VAL A 93 3.72 -14.23 0.79
CA VAL A 93 3.83 -14.76 2.16
C VAL A 93 5.25 -15.26 2.43
N MET A 94 5.60 -15.46 3.70
CA MET A 94 6.87 -16.07 4.06
C MET A 94 6.89 -17.53 3.61
N ALA A 95 8.01 -17.97 3.05
CA ALA A 95 8.15 -19.31 2.44
C ALA A 95 8.01 -20.48 3.43
N GLY A 96 8.00 -20.22 4.73
CA GLY A 96 7.72 -21.23 5.77
C GLY A 96 8.64 -22.46 5.67
N ASN A 97 8.10 -23.56 5.17
CA ASN A 97 8.80 -24.85 5.06
C ASN A 97 9.80 -24.95 3.90
N TYR A 98 9.79 -23.98 2.99
CA TYR A 98 10.58 -24.02 1.75
C TYR A 98 11.79 -23.08 1.79
N GLY A 99 12.36 -22.85 2.98
CA GLY A 99 13.58 -22.06 3.13
C GLY A 99 13.34 -20.60 3.55
N PHE A 100 14.31 -19.73 3.26
CA PHE A 100 14.26 -18.31 3.57
C PHE A 100 13.74 -17.54 2.37
N GLY A 101 12.79 -16.62 2.60
CA GLY A 101 12.28 -15.74 1.55
C GLY A 101 10.77 -15.63 1.54
N ARG A 102 10.25 -15.06 0.46
CA ARG A 102 8.83 -14.87 0.24
C ARG A 102 8.40 -15.59 -1.03
N VAL A 103 7.24 -16.19 -0.98
CA VAL A 103 6.63 -16.88 -2.11
C VAL A 103 5.28 -16.26 -2.43
N MET A 104 4.88 -16.36 -3.69
CA MET A 104 3.53 -16.00 -4.12
C MET A 104 2.59 -17.18 -3.91
N THR A 105 1.48 -16.94 -3.25
CA THR A 105 0.38 -17.90 -3.10
C THR A 105 -0.93 -17.23 -3.50
N ASN A 106 -1.97 -18.04 -3.71
CA ASN A 106 -3.29 -17.54 -4.00
C ASN A 106 -4.17 -17.66 -2.75
N ALA A 107 -4.69 -16.54 -2.26
CA ALA A 107 -5.89 -16.53 -1.43
C ALA A 107 -7.10 -16.94 -2.28
N GLY A 108 -8.12 -17.53 -1.69
CA GLY A 108 -9.30 -17.94 -2.44
C GLY A 108 -10.04 -16.76 -3.02
N ARG A 109 -10.65 -15.95 -2.16
CA ARG A 109 -11.44 -14.76 -2.53
C ARG A 109 -11.30 -13.66 -1.51
N SER A 110 -11.38 -12.43 -1.97
CA SER A 110 -11.49 -11.25 -1.12
C SER A 110 -12.39 -10.21 -1.77
N HIS A 111 -12.86 -9.28 -0.98
CA HIS A 111 -13.53 -8.08 -1.49
C HIS A 111 -12.93 -6.83 -0.86
N SER A 112 -13.06 -5.73 -1.58
CA SER A 112 -12.73 -4.39 -1.09
C SER A 112 -13.86 -3.45 -1.43
N CYS A 113 -14.30 -2.63 -0.50
CA CYS A 113 -15.23 -1.55 -0.77
C CYS A 113 -14.78 -0.28 -0.07
N GLY A 114 -15.12 0.86 -0.64
CA GLY A 114 -14.66 2.11 -0.10
C GLY A 114 -15.39 3.32 -0.64
N LEU A 115 -15.02 4.45 0.00
CA LEU A 115 -15.46 5.78 -0.37
C LEU A 115 -14.23 6.66 -0.49
N GLU A 116 -14.20 7.51 -1.50
CA GLU A 116 -13.17 8.51 -1.71
C GLU A 116 -13.81 9.87 -1.88
N ALA A 117 -13.24 10.87 -1.24
CA ALA A 117 -13.65 12.26 -1.34
C ALA A 117 -12.42 13.16 -1.48
N THR A 118 -12.41 14.02 -2.47
CA THR A 118 -11.39 15.05 -2.64
C THR A 118 -12.05 16.41 -2.79
N LEU A 119 -11.67 17.33 -1.92
CA LEU A 119 -12.08 18.72 -1.94
C LEU A 119 -10.86 19.59 -2.21
N ARG A 120 -10.92 20.48 -3.17
CA ARG A 120 -9.87 21.46 -3.46
C ARG A 120 -10.47 22.78 -3.85
N GLY A 121 -9.81 23.83 -3.45
CA GLY A 121 -10.33 25.16 -3.76
C GLY A 121 -9.30 26.26 -3.60
N VAL A 122 -9.72 27.43 -4.09
CA VAL A 122 -8.96 28.67 -3.98
C VAL A 122 -9.90 29.77 -3.50
N VAL A 123 -9.53 30.45 -2.45
CA VAL A 123 -10.34 31.51 -1.82
C VAL A 123 -9.48 32.72 -1.46
N LEU A 124 -10.06 33.73 -0.89
CA LEU A 124 -9.39 34.97 -0.46
C LEU A 124 -8.64 35.64 -1.62
N ASP A 125 -9.36 35.95 -2.71
CA ASP A 125 -8.76 36.52 -3.92
C ASP A 125 -7.55 35.79 -4.46
N ASN A 126 -7.66 34.45 -4.51
CA ASN A 126 -6.62 33.50 -4.92
C ASN A 126 -5.38 33.47 -4.02
N LYS A 127 -5.48 33.95 -2.78
CA LYS A 127 -4.36 33.92 -1.83
C LYS A 127 -4.29 32.63 -1.03
N LEU A 128 -5.41 31.96 -0.79
CA LEU A 128 -5.46 30.69 -0.07
C LEU A 128 -5.86 29.55 -1.01
N THR A 129 -4.96 28.65 -1.25
CA THR A 129 -5.21 27.37 -1.93
C THR A 129 -5.29 26.27 -0.88
N TYR A 130 -6.28 25.41 -0.97
CA TYR A 130 -6.44 24.29 -0.04
C TYR A 130 -6.88 23.02 -0.73
N GLY A 131 -6.49 21.90 -0.16
CA GLY A 131 -6.91 20.57 -0.57
C GLY A 131 -7.16 19.68 0.63
N LEU A 132 -8.18 18.84 0.52
CA LEU A 132 -8.52 17.80 1.48
C LEU A 132 -8.84 16.53 0.70
N SER A 133 -8.21 15.42 1.03
CA SER A 133 -8.52 14.10 0.48
C SER A 133 -8.79 13.13 1.61
N TYR A 134 -9.84 12.34 1.47
CA TYR A 134 -10.19 11.30 2.42
C TYR A 134 -10.54 10.02 1.68
N GLY A 135 -9.98 8.91 2.13
CA GLY A 135 -10.30 7.58 1.66
C GLY A 135 -10.72 6.67 2.82
N PHE A 136 -11.78 5.94 2.62
CA PHE A 136 -12.18 4.82 3.47
C PHE A 136 -12.13 3.54 2.65
N THR A 137 -11.44 2.50 3.14
CA THR A 137 -11.33 1.20 2.49
C THR A 137 -11.59 0.09 3.50
N SER A 138 -12.51 -0.80 3.19
CA SER A 138 -12.71 -2.06 3.88
C SER A 138 -12.36 -3.20 2.93
N ALA A 139 -11.22 -3.85 3.18
CA ALA A 139 -10.75 -5.00 2.41
C ALA A 139 -10.65 -6.22 3.32
N GLN A 140 -11.33 -7.33 2.96
CA GLN A 140 -11.44 -8.53 3.77
C GLN A 140 -11.36 -9.79 2.91
N PHE A 141 -10.84 -10.86 3.49
CA PHE A 141 -10.88 -12.19 2.88
C PHE A 141 -12.27 -12.82 3.04
N ASP A 142 -12.87 -13.22 1.93
CA ASP A 142 -14.09 -14.05 1.93
C ASP A 142 -13.74 -15.52 2.12
N GLU A 143 -12.60 -15.94 1.61
CA GLU A 143 -12.10 -17.30 1.67
C GLU A 143 -10.57 -17.29 1.52
N TYR A 144 -9.89 -17.66 2.59
CA TYR A 144 -8.44 -17.87 2.55
C TYR A 144 -8.05 -18.85 3.64
N LYS A 145 -7.50 -20.01 3.22
CA LYS A 145 -6.94 -21.03 4.12
C LYS A 145 -5.51 -21.30 3.70
N ASP A 146 -4.63 -21.35 4.69
CA ASP A 146 -3.22 -21.68 4.48
C ASP A 146 -2.81 -22.80 5.41
N SER A 147 -1.91 -23.66 4.93
CA SER A 147 -1.36 -24.78 5.70
C SER A 147 -0.05 -24.36 6.33
N ILE A 148 -0.06 -24.18 7.65
CA ILE A 148 1.14 -23.81 8.41
C ILE A 148 1.75 -25.08 8.99
N ALA A 149 3.02 -25.38 8.62
CA ALA A 149 3.72 -26.54 9.13
C ALA A 149 3.80 -26.56 10.66
N GLY A 150 3.47 -27.70 11.26
CA GLY A 150 3.47 -27.88 12.70
C GLY A 150 2.32 -27.22 13.45
N VAL A 151 1.48 -26.42 12.78
CA VAL A 151 0.32 -25.73 13.38
C VAL A 151 -1.01 -26.25 12.82
N GLY A 152 -1.04 -26.67 11.55
CA GLY A 152 -2.25 -27.12 10.86
C GLY A 152 -2.77 -26.08 9.86
N VAL A 153 -4.07 -26.16 9.55
CA VAL A 153 -4.72 -25.22 8.62
C VAL A 153 -5.18 -23.98 9.38
N ALA A 154 -4.66 -22.83 9.00
CA ALA A 154 -5.15 -21.53 9.45
C ALA A 154 -6.27 -21.03 8.53
N ASP A 155 -7.35 -20.52 9.09
CA ASP A 155 -8.46 -19.90 8.36
C ASP A 155 -8.47 -18.40 8.62
N TYR A 156 -8.29 -17.61 7.55
CA TYR A 156 -8.22 -16.16 7.59
C TYR A 156 -9.50 -15.48 7.10
N LYS A 157 -10.59 -16.25 6.99
CA LYS A 157 -11.90 -15.68 6.63
C LYS A 157 -12.25 -14.52 7.55
N ASP A 158 -12.84 -13.47 6.99
CA ASP A 158 -13.25 -12.23 7.66
C ASP A 158 -12.07 -11.39 8.24
N LYS A 159 -10.81 -11.85 8.05
CA LYS A 159 -9.64 -11.05 8.37
C LYS A 159 -9.42 -9.96 7.31
N ARG A 160 -8.81 -8.85 7.73
CA ARG A 160 -8.47 -7.76 6.83
C ARG A 160 -7.28 -8.13 5.95
N VAL A 161 -7.34 -7.71 4.71
CA VAL A 161 -6.22 -7.83 3.78
C VAL A 161 -5.05 -6.99 4.30
N PRO A 162 -3.85 -7.58 4.45
CA PRO A 162 -2.66 -6.86 4.91
C PRO A 162 -2.30 -5.66 4.02
N PHE A 163 -1.62 -4.67 4.62
CA PHE A 163 -1.11 -3.45 3.96
C PHE A 163 -2.19 -2.52 3.41
N VAL A 164 -3.45 -2.72 3.76
CA VAL A 164 -4.56 -1.85 3.38
C VAL A 164 -5.00 -1.03 4.59
N PRO A 165 -4.69 0.28 4.64
CA PRO A 165 -5.18 1.15 5.69
C PRO A 165 -6.69 1.37 5.55
N GLN A 166 -7.39 1.35 6.68
CA GLN A 166 -8.85 1.55 6.67
C GLN A 166 -9.24 3.00 6.36
N HIS A 167 -8.44 3.94 6.79
CA HIS A 167 -8.67 5.37 6.57
C HIS A 167 -7.38 6.00 6.07
N THR A 168 -7.48 6.88 5.12
CA THR A 168 -6.40 7.76 4.67
C THR A 168 -6.92 9.18 4.63
N LEU A 169 -6.10 10.13 5.08
CA LEU A 169 -6.42 11.55 5.06
C LEU A 169 -5.20 12.32 4.58
N GLY A 170 -5.40 13.17 3.59
CA GLY A 170 -4.44 14.18 3.16
C GLY A 170 -5.07 15.56 3.25
N ALA A 171 -4.35 16.54 3.77
CA ALA A 171 -4.77 17.93 3.77
C ALA A 171 -3.58 18.83 3.47
N ASN A 172 -3.82 19.88 2.71
CA ASN A 172 -2.84 20.94 2.50
C ASN A 172 -3.52 22.30 2.47
N ALA A 173 -2.80 23.32 2.88
CA ALA A 173 -3.24 24.70 2.79
C ALA A 173 -2.02 25.60 2.56
N ASP A 174 -2.07 26.44 1.53
CA ASP A 174 -1.02 27.34 1.11
C ASP A 174 -1.57 28.76 1.06
N TYR A 175 -1.00 29.65 1.86
CA TYR A 175 -1.38 31.04 1.92
C TYR A 175 -0.29 31.95 1.37
N ARG A 176 -0.63 32.71 0.31
CA ARG A 176 0.24 33.67 -0.32
C ARG A 176 0.09 35.04 0.30
N ILE A 177 1.21 35.63 0.71
CA ILE A 177 1.34 36.98 1.24
C ILE A 177 2.09 37.79 0.18
N ASP A 178 1.43 38.76 -0.44
CA ASP A 178 2.08 39.70 -1.34
C ASP A 178 2.76 40.78 -0.49
N VAL A 179 4.07 40.92 -0.63
CA VAL A 179 4.86 41.83 0.23
C VAL A 179 4.94 43.22 -0.36
N ASP A 180 5.07 43.32 -1.69
CA ASP A 180 5.09 44.60 -2.38
C ASP A 180 4.49 44.46 -3.80
N PRO A 181 3.23 44.85 -4.00
CA PRO A 181 2.62 44.85 -5.32
C PRO A 181 3.30 45.84 -6.29
N ALA A 182 3.93 46.91 -5.79
CA ALA A 182 4.59 47.91 -6.61
C ALA A 182 5.95 47.39 -7.15
N ALA A 183 6.58 46.47 -6.47
CA ALA A 183 7.86 45.84 -6.95
C ALA A 183 7.66 44.98 -8.23
N LEU A 184 6.43 44.57 -8.52
CA LEU A 184 6.07 43.91 -9.78
C LEU A 184 6.14 44.85 -10.98
N LEU A 185 6.11 46.17 -10.75
CA LEU A 185 6.07 47.21 -11.77
C LEU A 185 7.40 47.89 -12.01
N ASP A 186 8.44 47.60 -11.18
CA ASP A 186 9.80 48.18 -11.35
C ASP A 186 10.76 47.15 -11.96
N PRO A 187 11.05 47.24 -13.28
CA PRO A 187 11.94 46.32 -13.97
C PRO A 187 13.40 46.43 -13.53
N SER A 188 13.80 47.52 -12.84
CA SER A 188 15.17 47.77 -12.43
C SER A 188 15.57 47.01 -11.17
N ASN A 189 14.60 46.54 -10.39
CA ASN A 189 14.85 45.85 -9.14
C ASN A 189 14.68 44.32 -9.24
N ARG A 190 15.78 43.66 -9.65
CA ARG A 190 15.78 42.23 -9.96
C ARG A 190 15.59 41.31 -8.76
N PHE A 191 15.89 41.77 -7.52
CA PHE A 191 15.91 40.92 -6.33
C PHE A 191 15.03 41.47 -5.21
N HIS A 192 13.78 41.88 -5.54
CA HIS A 192 12.79 42.25 -4.53
C HIS A 192 11.99 41.07 -4.09
N LEU A 193 11.77 40.94 -2.78
CA LEU A 193 10.81 40.01 -2.23
C LEU A 193 9.39 40.39 -2.69
N ARG A 194 8.83 39.61 -3.58
CA ARG A 194 7.51 39.82 -4.21
C ARG A 194 6.39 39.21 -3.41
N SER A 195 6.59 37.98 -2.99
CA SER A 195 5.62 37.26 -2.17
C SER A 195 6.29 36.21 -1.31
N VAL A 196 5.60 35.85 -0.25
CA VAL A 196 5.91 34.69 0.58
C VAL A 196 4.68 33.80 0.60
N THR A 197 4.85 32.54 0.27
CA THR A 197 3.81 31.51 0.46
C THR A 197 4.17 30.68 1.66
N VAL A 198 3.27 30.58 2.62
CA VAL A 198 3.41 29.67 3.77
C VAL A 198 2.40 28.53 3.64
N GLY A 199 2.85 27.31 3.83
CA GLY A 199 2.02 26.15 3.63
C GLY A 199 2.16 25.10 4.74
N LEU A 200 1.06 24.39 4.96
CA LEU A 200 0.96 23.24 5.83
C LEU A 200 0.48 22.03 5.02
N ASN A 201 1.02 20.88 5.33
CA ASN A 201 0.56 19.62 4.78
C ASN A 201 0.42 18.57 5.88
N LEU A 202 -0.70 17.87 5.89
CA LEU A 202 -1.03 16.79 6.79
C LEU A 202 -1.23 15.51 5.99
N SER A 203 -0.58 14.43 6.43
CA SER A 203 -0.86 13.08 5.95
C SER A 203 -1.19 12.21 7.14
N ALA A 204 -2.33 11.53 7.12
CA ALA A 204 -2.73 10.65 8.20
C ALA A 204 -3.22 9.30 7.67
N GLN A 205 -2.97 8.27 8.42
CA GLN A 205 -3.29 6.91 8.07
C GLN A 205 -3.94 6.19 9.26
N GLY A 206 -5.04 5.53 8.99
CA GLY A 206 -5.74 4.69 9.95
C GLY A 206 -5.01 3.38 10.21
N LYS A 207 -5.63 2.54 11.02
CA LYS A 207 -5.07 1.24 11.38
C LYS A 207 -4.83 0.38 10.14
N THR A 208 -3.60 -0.18 10.05
CA THR A 208 -3.16 -1.09 9.00
C THR A 208 -2.57 -2.34 9.64
N TYR A 209 -2.88 -3.51 9.11
CA TYR A 209 -2.26 -4.77 9.52
C TYR A 209 -1.19 -5.19 8.53
N TRP A 210 -0.18 -5.93 9.00
CA TRP A 210 0.93 -6.40 8.17
C TRP A 210 0.98 -7.92 8.01
N ASP A 211 0.08 -8.62 8.71
CA ASP A 211 -0.05 -10.08 8.67
C ASP A 211 -1.50 -10.48 8.41
N GLU A 212 -1.69 -11.67 7.88
CA GLU A 212 -2.99 -12.24 7.51
C GLU A 212 -3.87 -12.53 8.74
N GLN A 213 -3.24 -12.77 9.90
CA GLN A 213 -3.95 -13.00 11.17
C GLN A 213 -4.45 -11.70 11.80
N ASN A 214 -4.02 -10.53 11.29
CA ASN A 214 -4.26 -9.21 11.86
C ASN A 214 -3.73 -9.06 13.30
N SER A 215 -2.62 -9.72 13.61
CA SER A 215 -1.98 -9.69 14.92
C SER A 215 -0.96 -8.57 15.07
N ILE A 216 -0.37 -8.13 13.94
CA ILE A 216 0.64 -7.07 13.89
C ILE A 216 0.12 -5.94 13.03
N GLY A 217 0.23 -4.73 13.50
CA GLY A 217 -0.23 -3.57 12.74
C GLY A 217 0.30 -2.25 13.28
N GLN A 218 0.07 -1.22 12.52
CA GLN A 218 0.26 0.17 12.88
C GLN A 218 -1.09 0.78 13.25
N ASN A 219 -1.18 1.41 14.42
CA ASN A 219 -2.34 2.20 14.78
C ASN A 219 -2.37 3.52 13.99
N PHE A 220 -3.46 4.25 14.13
CA PHE A 220 -3.57 5.59 13.53
C PHE A 220 -2.35 6.45 13.85
N TYR A 221 -1.87 7.16 12.84
CA TYR A 221 -0.85 8.20 12.97
C TYR A 221 -1.09 9.33 11.98
N ALA A 222 -0.55 10.51 12.28
CA ALA A 222 -0.60 11.67 11.41
C ALA A 222 0.78 12.35 11.39
N VAL A 223 1.20 12.79 10.21
CA VAL A 223 2.47 13.48 9.97
C VAL A 223 2.16 14.87 9.44
N LEU A 224 2.63 15.88 10.15
CA LEU A 224 2.48 17.28 9.77
C LEU A 224 3.79 17.79 9.17
N GLY A 225 3.71 18.44 8.03
CA GLY A 225 4.80 19.19 7.42
C GLY A 225 4.43 20.66 7.26
N ALA A 226 5.44 21.49 7.10
CA ALA A 226 5.29 22.91 6.81
C ALA A 226 6.33 23.35 5.78
N HIS A 227 6.02 24.40 5.01
CA HIS A 227 6.97 25.01 4.12
C HIS A 227 6.76 26.53 4.01
N ALA A 228 7.79 27.22 3.56
CA ALA A 228 7.74 28.63 3.24
C ALA A 228 8.53 28.86 1.95
N ASP A 229 7.91 29.50 0.98
CA ASP A 229 8.47 29.85 -0.32
C ASP A 229 8.56 31.35 -0.45
N ALA A 230 9.75 31.89 -0.66
CA ALA A 230 9.98 33.30 -0.91
C ALA A 230 10.34 33.53 -2.37
N ASP A 231 9.57 34.37 -3.06
CA ASP A 231 9.75 34.76 -4.45
C ASP A 231 10.46 36.13 -4.53
N PHE A 232 11.67 36.13 -5.04
CA PHE A 232 12.47 37.33 -5.33
C PHE A 232 12.54 37.63 -6.84
N GLY A 233 11.69 37.05 -7.66
CA GLY A 233 11.68 37.16 -9.10
C GLY A 233 12.58 36.11 -9.77
N PRO A 234 13.87 36.41 -10.05
CA PRO A 234 14.75 35.40 -10.63
C PRO A 234 15.25 34.34 -9.64
N LEU A 235 15.02 34.56 -8.33
CA LEU A 235 15.42 33.65 -7.26
C LEU A 235 14.20 33.24 -6.42
N HIS A 236 14.05 31.95 -6.27
CA HIS A 236 13.07 31.35 -5.36
C HIS A 236 13.79 30.61 -4.24
N VAL A 237 13.40 30.87 -3.01
CA VAL A 237 13.94 30.21 -1.81
C VAL A 237 12.85 29.41 -1.17
N ASN A 238 13.03 28.11 -1.08
CA ASN A 238 12.10 27.18 -0.42
C ASN A 238 12.72 26.63 0.86
N LEU A 239 12.01 26.76 1.97
CA LEU A 239 12.31 26.13 3.26
C LEU A 239 11.18 25.18 3.59
N TRP A 240 11.52 23.98 4.02
CA TRP A 240 10.53 22.99 4.38
C TRP A 240 10.96 22.14 5.58
N VAL A 241 9.97 21.66 6.31
CA VAL A 241 10.13 20.70 7.39
C VAL A 241 9.10 19.57 7.21
N ARG A 242 9.55 18.34 7.38
CA ARG A 242 8.70 17.15 7.41
C ARG A 242 8.62 16.64 8.83
N ASN A 243 7.46 16.04 9.15
CA ASN A 243 7.22 15.46 10.47
C ASN A 243 7.50 16.45 11.62
N LEU A 244 6.94 17.65 11.53
CA LEU A 244 7.10 18.75 12.48
C LEU A 244 6.76 18.35 13.92
N THR A 245 5.86 17.39 14.11
CA THR A 245 5.40 16.89 15.40
C THR A 245 6.23 15.72 15.95
N ASP A 246 7.28 15.30 15.24
CA ASP A 246 8.09 14.10 15.59
C ASP A 246 7.23 12.86 15.84
N THR A 247 6.20 12.68 15.01
CA THR A 247 5.31 11.52 15.11
C THR A 247 6.08 10.25 14.82
N LYS A 248 6.03 9.30 15.75
CA LYS A 248 6.70 8.00 15.62
C LYS A 248 5.72 6.96 15.08
N TYR A 249 6.04 6.39 13.95
CA TYR A 249 5.24 5.35 13.31
C TYR A 249 6.14 4.33 12.63
N ASN A 250 5.59 3.15 12.36
CA ASN A 250 6.26 2.10 11.60
C ASN A 250 5.70 2.07 10.19
N THR A 251 6.57 1.90 9.20
CA THR A 251 6.20 1.77 7.78
C THR A 251 6.03 0.32 7.36
N PHE A 252 6.64 -0.59 8.11
CA PHE A 252 6.60 -2.03 7.86
C PHE A 252 6.94 -2.79 9.14
N ALA A 253 6.32 -3.96 9.32
CA ALA A 253 6.76 -4.93 10.30
C ALA A 253 6.58 -6.36 9.79
N VAL A 254 7.47 -7.24 10.22
CA VAL A 254 7.42 -8.67 9.93
C VAL A 254 7.66 -9.44 11.21
N GLN A 255 6.94 -10.54 11.37
CA GLN A 255 7.15 -11.47 12.46
C GLN A 255 7.90 -12.70 11.96
N SER A 256 8.95 -13.07 12.68
CA SER A 256 9.69 -14.30 12.44
C SER A 256 9.65 -15.16 13.69
N ALA A 257 9.45 -16.45 13.53
CA ALA A 257 9.56 -17.42 14.60
C ALA A 257 10.89 -18.19 14.42
N ALA A 258 11.89 -17.83 15.22
CA ALA A 258 13.12 -18.59 15.30
C ALA A 258 13.18 -19.25 16.69
N THR A 259 13.53 -20.55 16.74
CA THR A 259 13.72 -21.28 18.00
C THR A 259 12.56 -21.18 19.01
N GLY A 260 11.32 -21.18 18.52
CA GLY A 260 10.11 -21.11 19.37
C GLY A 260 9.77 -19.74 19.94
N THR A 261 10.56 -18.72 19.68
CA THR A 261 10.31 -17.34 20.10
C THR A 261 9.90 -16.50 18.89
N ARG A 262 8.83 -15.72 19.02
CA ARG A 262 8.39 -14.78 17.97
C ARG A 262 9.12 -13.46 18.12
N TYR A 263 9.75 -13.01 17.05
CA TYR A 263 10.38 -11.70 16.95
C TYR A 263 9.59 -10.82 15.97
N THR A 264 9.36 -9.57 16.35
CA THR A 264 8.75 -8.57 15.46
C THR A 264 9.82 -7.55 15.08
N PHE A 265 10.08 -7.43 13.79
CA PHE A 265 10.97 -6.42 13.22
C PHE A 265 10.10 -5.32 12.62
N ALA A 266 10.37 -4.07 12.98
CA ALA A 266 9.62 -2.93 12.48
C ALA A 266 10.58 -1.88 11.92
N GLN A 267 10.26 -1.37 10.74
CA GLN A 267 10.94 -0.24 10.13
C GLN A 267 10.20 1.04 10.53
N ARG A 268 10.91 2.01 11.05
CA ARG A 268 10.35 3.33 11.38
C ARG A 268 10.35 4.25 10.16
N GLY A 269 9.33 5.09 10.06
CA GLY A 269 9.23 6.18 9.11
C GLY A 269 9.72 7.50 9.67
#